data_62565e7f1b64ee25b12757c539a6622f
#
_entry.id   62565e7f1b64ee25b12757c539a6622f
#
_cell.length_a   1.000
_cell.length_b   1.000
_cell.length_c   1.000
_cell.angle_alpha   90.00
_cell.angle_beta   90.00
_cell.angle_gamma   90.00
#
_symmetry.space_group_name_H-M   'P 1'
#
loop_
_entity.id
_entity.type
_entity.pdbx_description
1 polymer ?
#
loop_
_entity_poly.entity_id
_entity_poly.type
_entity_poly.pdbx_seq_one_letter_code
_entity_poly.pdbx_strand_id
1 'polypeptide(L)'
;MTAVLVYFDKGEKAQTQLLLEALKEAAHNRCDGVRVLNGYALADTDRLNMYEYIVVFCAEKPLFTSKPDSAVVTILKEHGLKEGCKGCVLTVSRGLFSDKFTRNVMNALESCGFMIDYFDTLRNAADARRAGANIG
;
A
#
# COMPACT_ATOMS: atom_id res chain seq x y z
N MET A 1 -6.24 -6.72 16.07
CA MET A 1 -5.04 -6.06 15.49
C MET A 1 -5.43 -4.80 14.75
N THR A 2 -4.68 -3.73 14.97
CA THR A 2 -4.92 -2.46 14.27
C THR A 2 -4.10 -2.40 12.98
N ALA A 3 -4.77 -2.07 11.88
CA ALA A 3 -4.13 -1.96 10.57
C ALA A 3 -4.52 -0.66 9.90
N VAL A 4 -3.58 -0.11 9.13
CA VAL A 4 -3.81 1.07 8.30
C VAL A 4 -3.43 0.75 6.86
N LEU A 5 -4.24 1.20 5.92
CA LEU A 5 -3.94 1.12 4.49
C LEU A 5 -3.72 2.55 3.98
N VAL A 6 -2.52 2.80 3.48
CA VAL A 6 -2.17 4.09 2.88
C VAL A 6 -2.09 3.88 1.37
N TYR A 7 -2.98 4.52 0.63
CA TYR A 7 -2.98 4.40 -0.82
C TYR A 7 -2.45 5.68 -1.48
N PHE A 8 -1.84 5.52 -2.64
CA PHE A 8 -1.26 6.62 -3.41
C PHE A 8 -1.88 6.64 -4.80
N ASP A 9 -2.84 7.55 -5.00
CA ASP A 9 -3.51 7.76 -6.28
C ASP A 9 -3.90 9.24 -6.40
N LYS A 10 -3.14 10.01 -7.16
CA LYS A 10 -3.41 11.44 -7.35
C LYS A 10 -4.71 11.69 -8.11
N GLY A 11 -5.07 10.78 -9.04
CA GLY A 11 -6.25 10.93 -9.86
C GLY A 11 -7.54 10.45 -9.21
N GLU A 12 -7.46 9.80 -8.05
CA GLU A 12 -8.61 9.23 -7.33
C GLU A 12 -9.55 8.45 -8.26
N LYS A 13 -8.97 7.53 -9.02
CA LYS A 13 -9.68 6.78 -10.05
C LYS A 13 -10.76 5.88 -9.45
N ALA A 14 -11.85 5.66 -10.21
CA ALA A 14 -12.92 4.77 -9.79
C ALA A 14 -12.42 3.33 -9.55
N GLN A 15 -11.47 2.85 -10.35
CA GLN A 15 -10.90 1.52 -10.16
C GLN A 15 -10.15 1.39 -8.83
N THR A 16 -9.45 2.44 -8.41
CA THR A 16 -8.80 2.46 -7.10
C THR A 16 -9.80 2.26 -5.98
N GLN A 17 -10.96 2.94 -6.05
CA GLN A 17 -12.00 2.78 -5.04
C GLN A 17 -12.57 1.35 -5.02
N LEU A 18 -12.76 0.73 -6.18
CA LEU A 18 -13.21 -0.66 -6.26
C LEU A 18 -12.20 -1.62 -5.61
N LEU A 19 -10.91 -1.42 -5.85
CA LEU A 19 -9.87 -2.23 -5.23
C LEU A 19 -9.80 -2.02 -3.73
N LEU A 20 -9.93 -0.77 -3.27
CA LEU A 20 -9.94 -0.45 -1.83
C LEU A 20 -11.11 -1.12 -1.11
N GLU A 21 -12.31 -1.09 -1.69
CA GLU A 21 -13.48 -1.76 -1.11
C GLU A 21 -13.25 -3.26 -0.98
N ALA A 22 -12.71 -3.90 -2.02
CA ALA A 22 -12.40 -5.32 -1.99
C ALA A 22 -11.35 -5.68 -0.94
N LEU A 23 -10.32 -4.84 -0.79
CA LEU A 23 -9.27 -5.01 0.21
C LEU A 23 -9.84 -4.91 1.63
N LYS A 24 -10.64 -3.90 1.89
CA LYS A 24 -11.27 -3.68 3.21
C LYS A 24 -12.18 -4.84 3.59
N GLU A 25 -13.01 -5.28 2.66
CA GLU A 25 -13.95 -6.37 2.90
C GLU A 25 -13.23 -7.66 3.28
N ALA A 26 -12.19 -8.00 2.53
CA ALA A 26 -11.44 -9.22 2.76
C ALA A 26 -10.59 -9.16 4.04
N ALA A 27 -10.15 -7.98 4.45
CA ALA A 27 -9.32 -7.80 5.63
C ALA A 27 -10.09 -7.96 6.95
N HIS A 28 -11.42 -7.92 6.93
CA HIS A 28 -12.23 -8.09 8.14
C HIS A 28 -12.03 -9.41 8.87
N ASN A 29 -11.52 -10.43 8.17
CA ASN A 29 -11.28 -11.73 8.78
C ASN A 29 -10.09 -11.77 9.74
N ARG A 30 -9.18 -10.81 9.64
CA ARG A 30 -7.94 -10.79 10.42
C ARG A 30 -7.74 -9.54 11.26
N CYS A 31 -8.44 -8.47 10.92
CA CYS A 31 -8.30 -7.17 11.58
C CYS A 31 -9.65 -6.72 12.11
N ASP A 32 -9.65 -6.03 13.25
CA ASP A 32 -10.84 -5.41 13.82
C ASP A 32 -11.38 -4.29 12.95
N GLY A 33 -10.63 -3.92 11.93
CA GLY A 33 -10.95 -2.91 10.94
C GLY A 33 -9.66 -2.37 10.34
N VAL A 34 -9.77 -1.88 9.11
CA VAL A 34 -8.63 -1.27 8.42
C VAL A 34 -8.96 0.21 8.21
N ARG A 35 -8.13 1.09 8.77
CA ARG A 35 -8.26 2.51 8.50
C ARG A 35 -7.62 2.81 7.15
N VAL A 36 -8.35 3.48 6.26
CA VAL A 36 -7.87 3.84 4.92
C VAL A 36 -7.52 5.31 4.88
N LEU A 37 -6.29 5.60 4.49
CA LEU A 37 -5.77 6.96 4.39
C LEU A 37 -5.24 7.23 2.98
N ASN A 38 -5.50 8.43 2.46
CA ASN A 38 -4.90 8.89 1.22
C ASN A 38 -3.48 9.38 1.53
N GLY A 39 -2.47 8.72 0.95
CA GLY A 39 -1.07 9.05 1.22
C GLY A 39 -0.65 10.46 0.80
N TYR A 40 -1.34 11.05 -0.18
CA TYR A 40 -1.06 12.42 -0.62
C TYR A 40 -1.81 13.48 0.20
N ALA A 41 -2.62 13.07 1.18
CA ALA A 41 -3.45 13.96 1.98
C ALA A 41 -3.42 13.58 3.46
N LEU A 42 -2.28 13.10 3.96
CA LEU A 42 -2.12 12.75 5.36
C LEU A 42 -2.12 14.01 6.23
N ALA A 43 -2.78 13.92 7.39
CA ALA A 43 -2.75 14.98 8.38
C ALA A 43 -1.43 14.94 9.18
N ASP A 44 -1.02 16.06 9.75
CA ASP A 44 0.19 16.13 10.57
C ASP A 44 0.15 15.17 11.77
N THR A 45 -1.06 14.85 12.23
CA THR A 45 -1.27 13.93 13.34
C THR A 45 -1.28 12.45 12.95
N ASP A 46 -1.31 12.15 11.66
CA ASP A 46 -1.27 10.76 11.20
C ASP A 46 0.12 10.18 11.41
N ARG A 47 0.21 9.13 12.24
CA ARG A 47 1.46 8.43 12.55
C ARG A 47 1.32 6.95 12.26
N LEU A 48 2.04 6.46 11.25
CA LEU A 48 1.93 5.08 10.80
C LEU A 48 2.50 4.08 11.81
N ASN A 49 3.51 4.48 12.56
CA ASN A 49 4.12 3.63 13.57
C ASN A 49 3.21 3.32 14.76
N MET A 50 2.02 3.92 14.82
CA MET A 50 1.02 3.59 15.84
C MET A 50 0.18 2.37 15.48
N TYR A 51 0.29 1.88 14.24
CA TYR A 51 -0.46 0.72 13.78
C TYR A 51 0.40 -0.54 13.81
N GLU A 52 -0.21 -1.65 14.15
CA GLU A 52 0.49 -2.94 14.19
C GLU A 52 0.83 -3.46 12.80
N TYR A 53 0.04 -3.07 11.79
CA TYR A 53 0.23 -3.52 10.43
C TYR A 53 -0.05 -2.38 9.44
N ILE A 54 0.84 -2.18 8.49
CA ILE A 54 0.75 -1.10 7.51
C ILE A 54 0.67 -1.70 6.11
N VAL A 55 -0.40 -1.35 5.38
CA VAL A 55 -0.54 -1.70 3.97
C VAL A 55 -0.19 -0.48 3.14
N VAL A 56 0.84 -0.58 2.31
CA VAL A 56 1.21 0.47 1.36
C VAL A 56 0.69 0.07 -0.01
N PHE A 57 -0.27 0.82 -0.54
CA PHE A 57 -0.89 0.54 -1.83
C PHE A 57 -0.55 1.65 -2.83
N CYS A 58 0.36 1.35 -3.76
CA CYS A 58 0.69 2.25 -4.86
C CYS A 58 -0.29 1.98 -6.01
N ALA A 59 -1.37 2.75 -6.06
CA ALA A 59 -2.46 2.57 -7.01
C ALA A 59 -2.22 3.26 -8.36
N GLU A 60 -1.07 3.92 -8.52
CA GLU A 60 -0.68 4.57 -9.76
C GLU A 60 0.64 4.01 -10.26
N LYS A 61 0.69 3.73 -11.55
CA LYS A 61 1.93 3.32 -12.24
C LYS A 61 1.88 3.86 -13.67
N PRO A 62 2.89 4.62 -14.11
CA PRO A 62 3.00 4.96 -15.54
C PRO A 62 3.15 3.71 -16.40
N LEU A 63 2.62 3.77 -17.63
CA LEU A 63 2.51 2.59 -18.50
C LEU A 63 3.86 1.96 -18.87
N PHE A 64 4.90 2.76 -19.00
CA PHE A 64 6.19 2.33 -19.57
C PHE A 64 7.36 2.44 -18.63
N THR A 65 7.14 2.59 -17.34
CA THR A 65 8.23 2.69 -16.37
C THR A 65 8.03 1.74 -15.19
N SER A 66 9.13 1.32 -14.61
CA SER A 66 9.15 0.56 -13.35
C SER A 66 9.63 1.42 -12.18
N LYS A 67 9.85 2.72 -12.40
CA LYS A 67 10.38 3.61 -11.35
C LYS A 67 9.24 4.12 -10.47
N PRO A 68 9.28 3.89 -9.14
CA PRO A 68 8.28 4.45 -8.24
C PRO A 68 8.46 5.96 -8.05
N ASP A 69 7.38 6.61 -7.63
CA ASP A 69 7.42 8.02 -7.26
C ASP A 69 8.20 8.18 -5.95
N SER A 70 9.28 8.94 -5.97
CA SER A 70 10.11 9.17 -4.79
C SER A 70 9.35 9.88 -3.65
N ALA A 71 8.30 10.61 -3.96
CA ALA A 71 7.46 11.27 -2.95
C ALA A 71 6.79 10.25 -2.01
N VAL A 72 6.47 9.06 -2.48
CA VAL A 72 5.85 8.01 -1.67
C VAL A 72 6.73 7.68 -0.46
N VAL A 73 8.00 7.40 -0.67
CA VAL A 73 8.93 7.06 0.41
C VAL A 73 9.08 8.24 1.38
N THR A 74 9.25 9.45 0.84
CA THR A 74 9.41 10.66 1.66
C THR A 74 8.19 10.88 2.57
N ILE A 75 6.98 10.79 2.01
CA ILE A 75 5.74 10.96 2.76
C ILE A 75 5.63 9.91 3.87
N LEU A 76 5.88 8.65 3.54
CA LEU A 76 5.76 7.57 4.53
C LEU A 76 6.76 7.75 5.68
N LYS A 77 8.00 8.14 5.38
CA LYS A 77 9.00 8.40 6.41
C LYS A 77 8.62 9.57 7.31
N GLU A 78 8.13 10.65 6.72
CA GLU A 78 7.68 11.83 7.48
C GLU A 78 6.52 11.51 8.42
N HIS A 79 5.71 10.50 8.08
CA HIS A 79 4.56 10.08 8.89
C HIS A 79 4.84 8.83 9.72
N GLY A 80 6.09 8.49 9.96
CA GLY A 80 6.47 7.50 10.96
C GLY A 80 6.81 6.11 10.48
N LEU A 81 6.90 5.88 9.16
CA LEU A 81 7.39 4.60 8.65
C LEU A 81 8.89 4.51 8.93
N LYS A 82 9.28 3.52 9.72
CA LYS A 82 10.65 3.36 10.18
C LYS A 82 10.95 1.92 10.50
N GLU A 83 12.17 1.65 10.95
CA GLU A 83 12.58 0.33 11.43
C GLU A 83 11.63 -0.15 12.53
N GLY A 84 11.22 -1.39 12.44
CA GLY A 84 10.25 -1.99 13.37
C GLY A 84 8.82 -1.97 12.87
N CYS A 85 8.48 -1.14 11.88
CA CYS A 85 7.17 -1.19 11.23
C CYS A 85 7.06 -2.42 10.34
N LYS A 86 5.89 -3.04 10.33
CA LYS A 86 5.63 -4.27 9.58
C LYS A 86 4.38 -4.12 8.72
N GLY A 87 4.38 -4.76 7.57
CA GLY A 87 3.19 -4.76 6.72
C GLY A 87 3.42 -5.38 5.35
N CYS A 88 2.63 -4.93 4.38
CA CYS A 88 2.70 -5.43 3.01
C CYS A 88 2.72 -4.30 1.99
N VAL A 89 3.13 -4.65 0.78
CA VAL A 89 3.16 -3.72 -0.36
C VAL A 89 2.26 -4.26 -1.45
N LEU A 90 1.33 -3.44 -1.88
CA LEU A 90 0.43 -3.73 -3.00
C LEU A 90 0.62 -2.67 -4.08
N THR A 91 0.59 -3.09 -5.33
CA THR A 91 0.67 -2.19 -6.47
C THR A 91 -0.39 -2.55 -7.49
N VAL A 92 -0.62 -1.66 -8.45
CA VAL A 92 -1.54 -1.92 -9.55
C VAL A 92 -0.78 -2.47 -10.75
N SER A 93 -1.36 -3.46 -11.43
CA SER A 93 -0.83 -3.95 -12.71
C SER A 93 -1.29 -3.01 -13.82
N ARG A 94 -0.34 -2.35 -14.48
CA ARG A 94 -0.64 -1.41 -15.55
C ARG A 94 0.52 -1.31 -16.53
N GLY A 95 0.26 -1.55 -17.82
CA GLY A 95 1.27 -1.46 -18.86
C GLY A 95 2.41 -2.45 -18.68
N LEU A 96 3.62 -2.02 -19.00
CA LEU A 96 4.82 -2.85 -18.93
C LEU A 96 5.51 -2.74 -17.56
N PHE A 97 6.27 -3.77 -17.19
CA PHE A 97 7.13 -3.79 -16.01
C PHE A 97 6.40 -3.70 -14.66
N SER A 98 5.16 -4.21 -14.58
CA SER A 98 4.38 -4.14 -13.33
C SER A 98 5.05 -4.91 -12.19
N ASP A 99 5.58 -6.12 -12.43
CA ASP A 99 6.26 -6.89 -11.40
C ASP A 99 7.57 -6.22 -10.94
N LYS A 100 8.29 -5.63 -11.88
CA LYS A 100 9.51 -4.89 -11.56
C LYS A 100 9.20 -3.63 -10.75
N PHE A 101 8.10 -2.96 -11.07
CA PHE A 101 7.61 -1.81 -10.32
C PHE A 101 7.33 -2.20 -8.86
N THR A 102 6.62 -3.31 -8.63
CA THR A 102 6.33 -3.81 -7.29
C THR A 102 7.62 -4.05 -6.52
N ARG A 103 8.59 -4.73 -7.12
CA ARG A 103 9.89 -5.00 -6.48
C ARG A 103 10.65 -3.71 -6.17
N ASN A 104 10.60 -2.72 -7.06
CA ASN A 104 11.27 -1.45 -6.82
C ASN A 104 10.64 -0.67 -5.66
N VAL A 105 9.31 -0.70 -5.53
CA VAL A 105 8.63 -0.12 -4.38
C VAL A 105 9.05 -0.83 -3.10
N MET A 106 9.06 -2.17 -3.10
CA MET A 106 9.49 -2.96 -1.96
C MET A 106 10.92 -2.62 -1.54
N ASN A 107 11.85 -2.59 -2.49
CA ASN A 107 13.25 -2.27 -2.21
C ASN A 107 13.40 -0.89 -1.58
N ALA A 108 12.67 0.09 -2.08
CA ALA A 108 12.71 1.45 -1.54
C ALA A 108 12.20 1.51 -0.10
N LEU A 109 11.15 0.77 0.22
CA LEU A 109 10.57 0.74 1.56
C LEU A 109 11.41 -0.10 2.53
N GLU A 110 11.96 -1.22 2.08
CA GLU A 110 12.86 -2.04 2.90
C GLU A 110 14.12 -1.26 3.30
N SER A 111 14.59 -0.36 2.45
CA SER A 111 15.73 0.48 2.78
C SER A 111 15.45 1.45 3.94
N CYS A 112 14.18 1.67 4.26
CA CYS A 112 13.75 2.48 5.40
C CYS A 112 13.54 1.65 6.67
N GLY A 113 13.79 0.34 6.62
CA GLY A 113 13.60 -0.58 7.73
C GLY A 113 12.20 -1.19 7.81
N PHE A 114 11.34 -0.96 6.81
CA PHE A 114 10.01 -1.55 6.77
C PHE A 114 10.09 -3.05 6.53
N MET A 115 9.45 -3.83 7.40
CA MET A 115 9.43 -5.30 7.30
C MET A 115 8.23 -5.75 6.49
N ILE A 116 8.47 -6.23 5.28
CA ILE A 116 7.43 -6.65 4.34
C ILE A 116 7.23 -8.15 4.44
N ASP A 117 6.03 -8.60 4.82
CA ASP A 117 5.69 -10.02 4.93
C ASP A 117 4.78 -10.53 3.80
N TYR A 118 4.25 -9.62 2.97
CA TYR A 118 3.43 -9.97 1.82
C TYR A 118 3.52 -8.88 0.76
N PHE A 119 3.42 -9.26 -0.50
CA PHE A 119 3.32 -8.31 -1.61
C PHE A 119 2.50 -8.91 -2.74
N ASP A 120 1.85 -8.05 -3.52
CA ASP A 120 1.09 -8.48 -4.69
C ASP A 120 0.94 -7.34 -5.68
N THR A 121 0.72 -7.70 -6.93
CA THR A 121 0.40 -6.78 -8.03
C THR A 121 -1.05 -7.03 -8.42
N LEU A 122 -1.91 -6.04 -8.20
CA LEU A 122 -3.36 -6.21 -8.35
C LEU A 122 -3.83 -5.85 -9.75
N ARG A 123 -4.54 -6.77 -10.40
CA ARG A 123 -5.12 -6.58 -11.72
C ARG A 123 -6.61 -6.31 -11.66
N ASN A 124 -7.30 -6.83 -10.64
CA ASN A 124 -8.75 -6.78 -10.54
C ASN A 124 -9.21 -6.98 -9.08
N ALA A 125 -10.52 -6.93 -8.86
CA ALA A 125 -11.10 -7.09 -7.53
C ALA A 125 -10.83 -8.46 -6.91
N ALA A 126 -10.71 -9.53 -7.70
CA ALA A 126 -10.38 -10.86 -7.19
C ALA A 126 -8.98 -10.88 -6.59
N ASP A 127 -8.00 -10.24 -7.26
CA ASP A 127 -6.65 -10.08 -6.73
C ASP A 127 -6.66 -9.27 -5.44
N ALA A 128 -7.46 -8.22 -5.37
CA ALA A 128 -7.59 -7.39 -4.17
C ALA A 128 -8.19 -8.18 -2.99
N ARG A 129 -9.19 -9.01 -3.23
CA ARG A 129 -9.75 -9.87 -2.18
C ARG A 129 -8.73 -10.86 -1.66
N ARG A 130 -7.94 -11.46 -2.56
CA ARG A 130 -6.85 -12.36 -2.17
C ARG A 130 -5.82 -11.64 -1.31
N ALA A 131 -5.40 -10.46 -1.72
CA ALA A 131 -4.45 -9.65 -0.98
C ALA A 131 -5.02 -9.22 0.38
N GLY A 132 -6.27 -8.80 0.42
CA GLY A 132 -6.94 -8.40 1.66
C GLY A 132 -6.98 -9.51 2.69
N ALA A 133 -7.17 -10.76 2.25
CA ALA A 133 -7.17 -11.92 3.14
C ALA A 133 -5.78 -12.17 3.78
N ASN A 134 -4.72 -11.57 3.26
CA ASN A 134 -3.37 -11.67 3.79
C ASN A 134 -2.95 -10.47 4.64
N ILE A 135 -3.83 -9.48 4.84
CA ILE A 135 -3.54 -8.32 5.69
C ILE A 135 -3.57 -8.76 7.16
N GLY A 136 -2.47 -8.60 7.79
CA GLY A 136 -2.31 -9.02 9.19
C GLY A 136 -1.51 -10.32 9.34
#